data_d842364ccea85310cd3c4c697c6635a9
#
_entry.id   d842364ccea85310cd3c4c697c6635a9
#
_cell.length_a   1.000
_cell.length_b   1.000
_cell.length_c   1.000
_cell.angle_alpha   90.00
_cell.angle_beta   90.00
_cell.angle_gamma   90.00
#
_symmetry.space_group_name_H-M   'P 1'
#
loop_
_entity.id
_entity.type
_entity.pdbx_description
1 polymer ?
#
loop_
_entity_poly.entity_id
_entity_poly.type
_entity_poly.pdbx_seq_one_letter_code
_entity_poly.pdbx_strand_id
1 'polypeptide(L)'
;PHLMPQAKYWKNKIGYVPCDKDNESVAKALEYAYDDWCISVLAGALDDEANRDKYAAFAEGYKVYFDPSTRFMRGLDSEGNWRTPFNPRASNHRNDDYCEGTAWQWTWFVPHDVDGLVELMGGRDAFIGKLDSLFTADSKLEGESTSVDISGLIGQYAHGNEPSHHIAHLYNYVGQPWRTQEIVDEVLHTLYFNNPDGLSGNEDCGQMSAWYILNAMGFYQVCPGKPVYSIGRPLFNEATVHLKDGKSFKVIAHNNSRDNKYVRSIVLNGNKLETPFFTHQDIVDGGTLELTMGSEPLK
;
A
#
# COMPACT_ATOMS: atom_id res chain seq x y z
N PRO A 1 35.12 8.33 -5.24
CA PRO A 1 34.34 9.24 -4.60
C PRO A 1 32.91 9.14 -4.78
N HIS A 2 32.05 9.22 -5.50
CA HIS A 2 30.61 9.42 -5.31
C HIS A 2 29.81 8.19 -5.74
N LEU A 3 29.93 7.11 -4.98
CA LEU A 3 29.09 5.92 -5.16
C LEU A 3 27.74 6.04 -4.41
N MET A 4 27.58 7.06 -3.57
CA MET A 4 26.34 7.26 -2.82
C MET A 4 25.43 8.23 -3.57
N PRO A 5 24.15 7.86 -3.82
CA PRO A 5 23.16 8.79 -4.36
C PRO A 5 23.02 10.05 -3.50
N GLN A 6 22.74 11.17 -4.14
CA GLN A 6 22.66 12.47 -3.45
C GLN A 6 21.59 12.45 -2.35
N ALA A 7 20.45 11.83 -2.58
CA ALA A 7 19.39 11.65 -1.59
C ALA A 7 19.90 10.92 -0.32
N LYS A 8 20.66 9.82 -0.47
CA LYS A 8 21.27 9.09 0.66
C LYS A 8 22.30 9.94 1.41
N TYR A 9 23.09 10.74 0.68
CA TYR A 9 24.04 11.66 1.31
C TYR A 9 23.32 12.64 2.24
N TRP A 10 22.29 13.30 1.75
CA TRP A 10 21.54 14.28 2.54
C TRP A 10 20.78 13.63 3.70
N LYS A 11 20.11 12.49 3.46
CA LYS A 11 19.46 11.72 4.52
C LYS A 11 20.42 11.41 5.67
N ASN A 12 21.65 10.98 5.35
CA ASN A 12 22.66 10.67 6.38
C ASN A 12 23.21 11.93 7.08
N LYS A 13 23.20 13.08 6.39
CA LYS A 13 23.78 14.32 6.90
C LYS A 13 22.83 15.10 7.82
N ILE A 14 21.55 15.20 7.43
CA ILE A 14 20.56 16.05 8.14
C ILE A 14 19.29 15.28 8.56
N GLY A 15 19.23 13.98 8.32
CA GLY A 15 18.11 13.11 8.73
C GLY A 15 16.98 12.98 7.71
N TYR A 16 16.99 13.74 6.61
CA TYR A 16 15.96 13.68 5.56
C TYR A 16 16.52 14.07 4.17
N VAL A 17 15.74 13.88 3.12
CA VAL A 17 16.07 14.25 1.74
C VAL A 17 15.44 15.61 1.43
N PRO A 18 16.24 16.71 1.32
CA PRO A 18 15.67 18.03 1.09
C PRO A 18 15.30 18.24 -0.38
N CYS A 19 14.12 18.83 -0.60
CA CYS A 19 13.53 19.06 -1.91
C CYS A 19 14.25 20.11 -2.78
N ASP A 20 15.13 20.91 -2.20
CA ASP A 20 16.00 21.87 -2.89
C ASP A 20 17.37 21.27 -3.29
N LYS A 21 17.63 20.02 -2.90
CA LYS A 21 18.89 19.30 -3.16
C LYS A 21 18.70 18.06 -4.02
N ASP A 22 17.53 17.46 -4.00
CA ASP A 22 17.23 16.28 -4.81
C ASP A 22 15.76 16.30 -5.23
N ASN A 23 15.47 15.89 -6.46
CA ASN A 23 14.12 15.72 -6.95
C ASN A 23 13.51 14.42 -6.39
N GLU A 24 12.18 14.31 -6.44
CA GLU A 24 11.42 13.16 -5.93
C GLU A 24 11.73 12.89 -4.44
N SER A 25 11.96 13.99 -3.71
CA SER A 25 12.50 13.96 -2.35
C SER A 25 11.62 13.19 -1.36
N VAL A 26 10.31 13.37 -1.45
CA VAL A 26 9.32 12.66 -0.61
C VAL A 26 9.26 11.19 -0.98
N ALA A 27 9.11 10.87 -2.27
CA ALA A 27 9.06 9.50 -2.75
C ALA A 27 10.31 8.71 -2.31
N LYS A 28 11.50 9.22 -2.61
CA LYS A 28 12.77 8.60 -2.18
C LYS A 28 12.86 8.40 -0.68
N ALA A 29 12.40 9.37 0.09
CA ALA A 29 12.50 9.29 1.54
C ALA A 29 11.54 8.24 2.14
N LEU A 30 10.33 8.12 1.62
CA LEU A 30 9.37 7.11 2.04
C LEU A 30 9.84 5.70 1.67
N GLU A 31 10.36 5.52 0.45
CA GLU A 31 11.02 4.27 0.03
C GLU A 31 12.19 3.92 0.94
N TYR A 32 13.07 4.87 1.24
CA TYR A 32 14.19 4.64 2.15
C TYR A 32 13.78 4.32 3.58
N ALA A 33 12.67 4.85 4.06
CA ALA A 33 12.14 4.49 5.37
C ALA A 33 11.67 3.03 5.40
N TYR A 34 11.02 2.58 4.34
CA TYR A 34 10.63 1.19 4.17
C TYR A 34 11.85 0.26 4.00
N ASP A 35 12.84 0.65 3.19
CA ASP A 35 14.11 -0.08 3.04
C ASP A 35 14.83 -0.26 4.39
N ASP A 36 14.90 0.83 5.19
CA ASP A 36 15.53 0.82 6.51
C ASP A 36 14.78 -0.12 7.45
N TRP A 37 13.45 -0.16 7.39
CA TRP A 37 12.66 -1.15 8.12
C TRP A 37 12.99 -2.58 7.68
N CYS A 38 13.12 -2.86 6.38
CA CYS A 38 13.52 -4.17 5.88
C CYS A 38 14.90 -4.59 6.39
N ILE A 39 15.87 -3.65 6.42
CA ILE A 39 17.20 -3.89 6.98
C ILE A 39 17.11 -4.19 8.47
N SER A 40 16.29 -3.45 9.22
CA SER A 40 16.07 -3.70 10.64
C SER A 40 15.52 -5.10 10.91
N VAL A 41 14.52 -5.53 10.14
CA VAL A 41 13.95 -6.89 10.25
C VAL A 41 15.00 -7.97 9.96
N LEU A 42 15.78 -7.79 8.88
CA LEU A 42 16.86 -8.73 8.54
C LEU A 42 17.95 -8.77 9.61
N ALA A 43 18.36 -7.62 10.13
CA ALA A 43 19.35 -7.54 11.21
C ALA A 43 18.86 -8.26 12.47
N GLY A 44 17.57 -8.10 12.82
CA GLY A 44 16.97 -8.85 13.93
C GLY A 44 16.97 -10.37 13.71
N ALA A 45 16.73 -10.84 12.50
CA ALA A 45 16.79 -12.26 12.14
C ALA A 45 18.23 -12.83 12.17
N LEU A 46 19.24 -11.97 12.10
CA LEU A 46 20.66 -12.32 12.16
C LEU A 46 21.30 -12.05 13.54
N ASP A 47 20.51 -11.71 14.54
CA ASP A 47 20.95 -11.34 15.90
C ASP A 47 21.90 -10.10 15.93
N ASP A 48 21.85 -9.23 14.91
CA ASP A 48 22.59 -7.96 14.84
C ASP A 48 21.76 -6.83 15.48
N GLU A 49 21.77 -6.77 16.81
CA GLU A 49 20.99 -5.80 17.57
C GLU A 49 21.35 -4.34 17.24
N ALA A 50 22.63 -4.05 17.00
CA ALA A 50 23.10 -2.69 16.72
C ALA A 50 22.51 -2.15 15.40
N ASN A 51 22.52 -2.93 14.34
CA ASN A 51 21.91 -2.55 13.07
C ASN A 51 20.38 -2.61 13.15
N ARG A 52 19.80 -3.59 13.85
CA ARG A 52 18.34 -3.64 14.08
C ARG A 52 17.84 -2.31 14.64
N ASP A 53 18.41 -1.86 15.75
CA ASP A 53 17.94 -0.65 16.45
C ASP A 53 18.22 0.63 15.66
N LYS A 54 19.39 0.70 15.03
CA LYS A 54 19.76 1.81 14.15
C LYS A 54 18.79 2.00 12.99
N TYR A 55 18.50 0.92 12.26
CA TYR A 55 17.65 0.99 11.08
C TYR A 55 16.16 1.05 11.44
N ALA A 56 15.74 0.52 12.61
CA ALA A 56 14.41 0.79 13.14
C ALA A 56 14.18 2.28 13.38
N ALA A 57 15.16 2.99 13.96
CA ALA A 57 15.07 4.44 14.14
C ALA A 57 15.04 5.20 12.79
N PHE A 58 15.77 4.74 11.77
CA PHE A 58 15.73 5.34 10.44
C PHE A 58 14.40 5.10 9.70
N ALA A 59 13.74 3.98 9.96
CA ALA A 59 12.42 3.65 9.41
C ALA A 59 11.33 4.64 9.87
N GLU A 60 11.50 5.32 11.00
CA GLU A 60 10.63 6.39 11.48
C GLU A 60 10.78 7.71 10.69
N GLY A 61 11.74 7.79 9.78
CA GLY A 61 12.08 9.02 9.03
C GLY A 61 10.94 9.57 8.18
N TYR A 62 9.94 8.76 7.83
CA TYR A 62 8.76 9.21 7.09
C TYR A 62 7.98 10.31 7.83
N LYS A 63 8.01 10.32 9.18
CA LYS A 63 7.27 11.27 10.03
C LYS A 63 7.65 12.73 9.79
N VAL A 64 8.89 12.97 9.36
CA VAL A 64 9.40 14.32 9.08
C VAL A 64 8.64 15.01 7.94
N TYR A 65 8.12 14.23 6.99
CA TYR A 65 7.45 14.75 5.80
C TYR A 65 5.97 15.03 5.98
N PHE A 66 5.37 14.60 7.08
CA PHE A 66 3.95 14.81 7.28
C PHE A 66 3.65 16.25 7.71
N ASP A 67 2.96 16.98 6.85
CA ASP A 67 2.45 18.32 7.15
C ASP A 67 1.06 18.24 7.78
N PRO A 68 0.91 18.48 9.10
CA PRO A 68 -0.38 18.37 9.78
C PRO A 68 -1.40 19.41 9.31
N SER A 69 -0.97 20.51 8.71
CA SER A 69 -1.87 21.56 8.20
C SER A 69 -2.60 21.15 6.93
N THR A 70 -1.93 20.35 6.07
CA THR A 70 -2.48 19.83 4.81
C THR A 70 -2.88 18.37 4.89
N ARG A 71 -2.34 17.63 5.88
CA ARG A 71 -2.44 16.17 6.04
C ARG A 71 -1.96 15.40 4.82
N PHE A 72 -0.83 15.84 4.27
CA PHE A 72 -0.08 15.17 3.21
C PHE A 72 1.39 15.01 3.58
N MET A 73 2.05 14.01 3.00
CA MET A 73 3.50 13.97 2.93
C MET A 73 3.97 15.05 1.96
N ARG A 74 4.86 15.93 2.39
CA ARG A 74 5.25 17.14 1.67
C ARG A 74 6.76 17.37 1.73
N GLY A 75 7.32 17.94 0.67
CA GLY A 75 8.76 18.24 0.60
C GLY A 75 9.19 19.35 1.55
N LEU A 76 10.34 19.15 2.16
CA LEU A 76 11.05 20.11 3.00
C LEU A 76 12.36 20.52 2.32
N ASP A 77 12.71 21.83 2.36
CA ASP A 77 14.02 22.30 1.91
C ASP A 77 15.12 22.00 2.95
N SER A 78 16.37 22.30 2.62
CA SER A 78 17.51 22.04 3.50
C SER A 78 17.56 22.91 4.77
N GLU A 79 16.67 23.88 4.91
CA GLU A 79 16.48 24.73 6.08
C GLU A 79 15.28 24.27 6.95
N GLY A 80 14.54 23.25 6.49
CA GLY A 80 13.37 22.70 7.18
C GLY A 80 12.05 23.40 6.88
N ASN A 81 11.99 24.24 5.83
CA ASN A 81 10.76 24.88 5.41
C ASN A 81 10.00 24.01 4.41
N TRP A 82 8.67 24.00 4.50
CA TRP A 82 7.81 23.33 3.53
C TRP A 82 7.95 23.95 2.14
N ARG A 83 8.10 23.10 1.11
CA ARG A 83 8.07 23.57 -0.28
C ARG A 83 6.78 24.33 -0.56
N THR A 84 6.87 25.53 -1.15
CA THR A 84 5.76 26.37 -1.56
C THR A 84 5.94 26.84 -3.01
N PRO A 85 4.86 27.00 -3.80
CA PRO A 85 3.47 26.65 -3.47
C PRO A 85 3.28 25.14 -3.36
N PHE A 86 2.23 24.67 -2.66
CA PHE A 86 1.87 23.26 -2.54
C PHE A 86 0.52 23.01 -3.21
N ASN A 87 0.50 22.05 -4.14
CA ASN A 87 -0.71 21.53 -4.76
C ASN A 87 -0.67 20.00 -4.73
N PRO A 88 -1.54 19.35 -3.94
CA PRO A 88 -1.49 17.89 -3.78
C PRO A 88 -1.87 17.08 -5.04
N ARG A 89 -2.36 17.73 -6.09
CA ARG A 89 -2.70 17.13 -7.39
C ARG A 89 -1.64 17.35 -8.46
N ALA A 90 -0.62 18.16 -8.15
CA ALA A 90 0.43 18.46 -9.13
C ALA A 90 1.36 17.27 -9.30
N SER A 91 1.65 16.97 -10.56
CA SER A 91 2.73 16.08 -10.98
C SER A 91 3.55 16.76 -12.05
N ASN A 92 4.85 16.89 -11.79
CA ASN A 92 5.83 17.40 -12.74
C ASN A 92 6.95 16.35 -12.84
N HIS A 93 6.69 15.31 -13.60
CA HIS A 93 7.49 14.10 -13.70
C HIS A 93 9.00 14.38 -13.63
N ARG A 94 9.66 13.81 -12.63
CA ARG A 94 11.09 13.94 -12.27
C ARG A 94 11.55 15.35 -11.83
N ASN A 95 10.63 16.32 -11.68
CA ASN A 95 10.96 17.69 -11.27
C ASN A 95 10.16 18.18 -10.06
N ASP A 96 9.52 17.29 -9.32
CA ASP A 96 8.81 17.59 -8.08
C ASP A 96 9.27 16.67 -6.93
N ASP A 97 8.44 16.54 -5.89
CA ASP A 97 8.75 15.75 -4.70
C ASP A 97 8.31 14.29 -4.81
N TYR A 98 7.57 13.91 -5.86
CA TYR A 98 6.91 12.63 -6.01
C TYR A 98 7.36 11.92 -7.29
N CYS A 99 7.72 10.65 -7.18
CA CYS A 99 8.03 9.82 -8.32
C CYS A 99 6.72 9.26 -8.92
N GLU A 100 6.47 9.54 -10.20
CA GLU A 100 5.35 8.94 -10.94
C GLU A 100 4.02 9.00 -10.19
N GLY A 101 3.79 10.08 -9.46
CA GLY A 101 2.65 10.23 -8.58
C GLY A 101 2.44 11.68 -8.16
N THR A 102 1.55 11.87 -7.22
CA THR A 102 1.27 13.13 -6.53
C THR A 102 1.28 12.93 -5.02
N ALA A 103 1.07 13.98 -4.23
CA ALA A 103 0.92 13.88 -2.80
C ALA A 103 -0.23 12.92 -2.39
N TRP A 104 -1.27 12.80 -3.22
CA TRP A 104 -2.40 11.91 -2.95
C TRP A 104 -2.01 10.46 -2.88
N GLN A 105 -1.15 9.95 -3.77
CA GLN A 105 -0.72 8.57 -3.78
C GLN A 105 0.38 8.35 -2.74
N TRP A 106 1.40 9.21 -2.72
CA TRP A 106 2.57 9.01 -1.88
C TRP A 106 2.33 9.16 -0.38
N THR A 107 1.32 9.92 0.04
CA THR A 107 0.97 10.06 1.46
C THR A 107 0.73 8.73 2.17
N TRP A 108 0.35 7.69 1.44
CA TRP A 108 0.02 6.37 2.00
C TRP A 108 1.19 5.39 2.00
N PHE A 109 2.33 5.76 1.38
CA PHE A 109 3.47 4.85 1.25
C PHE A 109 4.26 4.71 2.56
N VAL A 110 3.60 4.16 3.57
CA VAL A 110 4.15 3.76 4.88
C VAL A 110 3.67 2.34 5.21
N PRO A 111 3.94 1.34 4.35
CA PRO A 111 3.38 0.00 4.53
C PRO A 111 3.92 -0.71 5.77
N HIS A 112 5.10 -0.35 6.24
CA HIS A 112 5.77 -0.94 7.40
C HIS A 112 5.19 -0.47 8.74
N ASP A 113 4.57 0.72 8.79
CA ASP A 113 4.05 1.32 10.03
C ASP A 113 2.69 2.01 9.80
N VAL A 114 1.68 1.20 9.46
CA VAL A 114 0.31 1.71 9.23
C VAL A 114 -0.26 2.34 10.51
N ASP A 115 0.00 1.75 11.68
CA ASP A 115 -0.49 2.27 12.96
C ASP A 115 0.13 3.64 13.27
N GLY A 116 1.45 3.81 13.03
CA GLY A 116 2.12 5.09 13.16
C GLY A 116 1.58 6.15 12.17
N LEU A 117 1.21 5.75 10.95
CA LEU A 117 0.57 6.65 10.00
C LEU A 117 -0.84 7.06 10.47
N VAL A 118 -1.61 6.15 11.07
CA VAL A 118 -2.92 6.44 11.67
C VAL A 118 -2.78 7.45 12.80
N GLU A 119 -1.81 7.26 13.70
CA GLU A 119 -1.53 8.20 14.79
C GLU A 119 -1.11 9.58 14.25
N LEU A 120 -0.22 9.61 13.27
CA LEU A 120 0.29 10.83 12.65
C LEU A 120 -0.82 11.66 12.00
N MET A 121 -1.82 11.01 11.42
CA MET A 121 -3.00 11.66 10.82
C MET A 121 -4.03 12.17 11.84
N GLY A 122 -3.83 11.89 13.13
CA GLY A 122 -4.75 12.32 14.20
C GLY A 122 -5.74 11.25 14.65
N GLY A 123 -5.41 9.98 14.39
CA GLY A 123 -6.18 8.82 14.82
C GLY A 123 -7.13 8.26 13.76
N ARG A 124 -7.83 7.20 14.16
CA ARG A 124 -8.63 6.35 13.29
C ARG A 124 -9.62 7.11 12.40
N ASP A 125 -10.43 7.98 12.98
CA ASP A 125 -11.50 8.67 12.24
C ASP A 125 -10.94 9.68 11.23
N ALA A 126 -9.87 10.37 11.60
CA ALA A 126 -9.16 11.30 10.71
C ALA A 126 -8.49 10.56 9.54
N PHE A 127 -7.90 9.39 9.81
CA PHE A 127 -7.33 8.52 8.80
C PHE A 127 -8.39 8.01 7.81
N ILE A 128 -9.53 7.48 8.34
CA ILE A 128 -10.66 7.02 7.50
C ILE A 128 -11.17 8.16 6.62
N GLY A 129 -11.43 9.33 7.19
CA GLY A 129 -11.92 10.47 6.41
C GLY A 129 -10.93 10.93 5.31
N LYS A 130 -9.62 10.84 5.58
CA LYS A 130 -8.59 11.14 4.57
C LYS A 130 -8.54 10.05 3.50
N LEU A 131 -8.64 8.78 3.87
CA LEU A 131 -8.66 7.64 2.95
C LEU A 131 -9.91 7.64 2.07
N ASP A 132 -11.09 7.94 2.64
CA ASP A 132 -12.33 8.13 1.87
C ASP A 132 -12.17 9.27 0.85
N SER A 133 -11.50 10.36 1.25
CA SER A 133 -11.23 11.49 0.36
C SER A 133 -10.37 11.10 -0.84
N LEU A 134 -9.43 10.17 -0.69
CA LEU A 134 -8.60 9.67 -1.80
C LEU A 134 -9.48 9.06 -2.91
N PHE A 135 -10.43 8.19 -2.53
CA PHE A 135 -11.28 7.46 -3.49
C PHE A 135 -12.46 8.28 -4.01
N THR A 136 -12.77 9.43 -3.41
CA THR A 136 -13.93 10.29 -3.80
C THR A 136 -13.54 11.63 -4.38
N ALA A 137 -12.27 12.03 -4.31
CA ALA A 137 -11.79 13.27 -4.88
C ALA A 137 -11.95 13.28 -6.40
N ASP A 138 -12.00 14.48 -6.99
CA ASP A 138 -11.94 14.63 -8.43
C ASP A 138 -10.62 14.05 -8.98
N SER A 139 -10.71 13.22 -10.01
CA SER A 139 -9.57 12.53 -10.64
C SER A 139 -8.68 13.45 -11.49
N LYS A 140 -9.00 14.74 -11.59
CA LYS A 140 -8.19 15.70 -12.36
C LYS A 140 -6.78 15.81 -11.77
N LEU A 141 -5.79 15.59 -12.63
CA LEU A 141 -4.39 15.86 -12.33
C LEU A 141 -4.04 17.29 -12.76
N GLU A 142 -3.06 17.87 -12.11
CA GLU A 142 -2.54 19.21 -12.37
C GLU A 142 -1.01 19.15 -12.49
N GLY A 143 -0.40 20.18 -13.07
CA GLY A 143 1.05 20.24 -13.31
C GLY A 143 1.38 20.40 -14.78
N GLU A 144 2.62 20.76 -15.07
CA GLU A 144 3.07 21.04 -16.44
C GLU A 144 3.47 19.77 -17.21
N SER A 145 3.84 18.69 -16.50
CA SER A 145 4.31 17.43 -17.06
C SER A 145 3.86 16.26 -16.18
N THR A 146 2.56 15.96 -16.22
CA THR A 146 2.01 14.83 -15.46
C THR A 146 2.62 13.50 -15.92
N SER A 147 2.96 12.62 -14.97
CA SER A 147 3.42 11.27 -15.30
C SER A 147 2.31 10.46 -15.93
N VAL A 148 2.66 9.71 -16.98
CA VAL A 148 1.73 8.77 -17.65
C VAL A 148 1.40 7.56 -16.78
N ASP A 149 2.21 7.29 -15.76
CA ASP A 149 2.04 6.17 -14.81
C ASP A 149 0.89 6.42 -13.83
N ILE A 150 0.45 7.69 -13.69
CA ILE A 150 -0.75 8.03 -12.91
C ILE A 150 -1.98 7.67 -13.72
N SER A 151 -2.34 6.40 -13.73
CA SER A 151 -3.41 5.82 -14.53
C SER A 151 -4.34 4.92 -13.69
N GLY A 152 -5.46 4.46 -14.26
CA GLY A 152 -6.44 3.65 -13.52
C GLY A 152 -7.01 4.37 -12.29
N LEU A 153 -7.43 5.63 -12.49
CA LEU A 153 -7.85 6.49 -11.38
C LEU A 153 -9.25 6.13 -10.87
N ILE A 154 -9.34 5.96 -9.53
CA ILE A 154 -10.58 5.99 -8.76
C ILE A 154 -10.42 7.13 -7.75
N GLY A 155 -11.06 8.26 -7.98
CA GLY A 155 -10.72 9.49 -7.28
C GLY A 155 -9.27 9.90 -7.59
N GLN A 156 -8.46 10.02 -6.55
CA GLN A 156 -7.02 10.24 -6.66
C GLN A 156 -6.18 8.96 -6.36
N TYR A 157 -6.83 7.81 -6.17
CA TYR A 157 -6.16 6.52 -6.16
C TYR A 157 -5.74 6.16 -7.57
N ALA A 158 -4.46 5.90 -7.80
CA ALA A 158 -3.89 5.58 -9.12
C ALA A 158 -3.46 4.10 -9.13
N HIS A 159 -4.33 3.21 -9.65
CA HIS A 159 -4.06 1.79 -9.64
C HIS A 159 -2.91 1.38 -10.56
N GLY A 160 -2.66 2.14 -11.61
CA GLY A 160 -1.63 1.86 -12.60
C GLY A 160 -0.19 2.01 -12.11
N ASN A 161 0.04 2.39 -10.85
CA ASN A 161 1.37 2.50 -10.28
C ASN A 161 1.46 1.88 -8.87
N GLU A 162 2.55 1.18 -8.59
CA GLU A 162 2.75 0.30 -7.44
C GLU A 162 2.65 0.99 -6.07
N PRO A 163 3.07 2.25 -5.88
CA PRO A 163 2.92 2.93 -4.60
C PRO A 163 1.49 2.96 -4.08
N SER A 164 0.50 2.76 -4.96
CA SER A 164 -0.92 2.71 -4.62
C SER A 164 -1.44 1.32 -4.23
N HIS A 165 -0.76 0.23 -4.59
CA HIS A 165 -1.30 -1.13 -4.59
C HIS A 165 -1.76 -1.65 -3.23
N HIS A 166 -1.17 -1.19 -2.13
CA HIS A 166 -1.54 -1.58 -0.77
C HIS A 166 -2.71 -0.76 -0.19
N ILE A 167 -3.01 0.42 -0.79
CA ILE A 167 -3.88 1.44 -0.18
C ILE A 167 -5.31 0.93 0.05
N ALA A 168 -5.88 0.17 -0.90
CA ALA A 168 -7.23 -0.40 -0.76
C ALA A 168 -7.40 -1.27 0.50
N HIS A 169 -6.31 -1.89 0.97
CA HIS A 169 -6.29 -2.77 2.12
C HIS A 169 -6.10 -2.04 3.46
N LEU A 170 -5.78 -0.75 3.46
CA LEU A 170 -5.57 0.04 4.68
C LEU A 170 -6.84 0.18 5.55
N TYR A 171 -8.02 0.06 4.96
CA TYR A 171 -9.27 0.03 5.71
C TYR A 171 -9.37 -1.14 6.69
N ASN A 172 -8.72 -2.28 6.40
CA ASN A 172 -8.68 -3.42 7.32
C ASN A 172 -7.98 -3.07 8.64
N TYR A 173 -6.94 -2.23 8.60
CA TYR A 173 -6.18 -1.78 9.77
C TYR A 173 -6.98 -0.84 10.68
N VAL A 174 -7.99 -0.20 10.14
CA VAL A 174 -8.87 0.72 10.88
C VAL A 174 -10.27 0.15 11.09
N GLY A 175 -10.42 -1.17 10.99
CA GLY A 175 -11.66 -1.89 11.33
C GLY A 175 -12.83 -1.60 10.39
N GLN A 176 -12.56 -1.31 9.12
CA GLN A 176 -13.57 -1.15 8.07
C GLN A 176 -13.35 -2.13 6.89
N PRO A 177 -13.30 -3.45 7.12
CA PRO A 177 -12.98 -4.41 6.08
C PRO A 177 -13.95 -4.38 4.89
N TRP A 178 -15.19 -3.97 5.10
CA TRP A 178 -16.15 -3.82 4.02
C TRP A 178 -15.72 -2.77 2.97
N ARG A 179 -15.01 -1.70 3.40
CA ARG A 179 -14.49 -0.69 2.47
C ARG A 179 -13.37 -1.26 1.60
N THR A 180 -12.45 -2.05 2.19
CA THR A 180 -11.48 -2.82 1.40
C THR A 180 -12.18 -3.66 0.34
N GLN A 181 -13.24 -4.38 0.72
CA GLN A 181 -13.96 -5.27 -0.19
C GLN A 181 -14.67 -4.49 -1.31
N GLU A 182 -15.22 -3.32 -1.03
CA GLU A 182 -15.84 -2.43 -2.02
C GLU A 182 -14.81 -1.93 -3.04
N ILE A 183 -13.67 -1.40 -2.58
CA ILE A 183 -12.64 -0.85 -3.48
C ILE A 183 -11.96 -1.97 -4.29
N VAL A 184 -11.63 -3.09 -3.66
CA VAL A 184 -11.06 -4.25 -4.37
C VAL A 184 -12.03 -4.78 -5.43
N ASP A 185 -13.34 -4.88 -5.10
CA ASP A 185 -14.37 -5.28 -6.07
C ASP A 185 -14.44 -4.30 -7.26
N GLU A 186 -14.39 -3.00 -7.00
CA GLU A 186 -14.40 -1.97 -8.03
C GLU A 186 -13.17 -2.10 -8.93
N VAL A 187 -11.96 -2.16 -8.38
CA VAL A 187 -10.72 -2.31 -9.14
C VAL A 187 -10.73 -3.57 -10.01
N LEU A 188 -11.06 -4.73 -9.42
CA LEU A 188 -11.07 -6.02 -10.14
C LEU A 188 -12.04 -6.03 -11.34
N HIS A 189 -13.12 -5.24 -11.30
CA HIS A 189 -14.13 -5.27 -12.33
C HIS A 189 -14.10 -4.08 -13.29
N THR A 190 -13.39 -3.00 -12.97
CA THR A 190 -13.38 -1.78 -13.77
C THR A 190 -12.02 -1.42 -14.35
N LEU A 191 -10.94 -1.98 -13.81
CA LEU A 191 -9.58 -1.66 -14.21
C LEU A 191 -8.81 -2.83 -14.82
N TYR A 192 -9.43 -4.01 -14.93
CA TYR A 192 -8.88 -5.20 -15.60
C TYR A 192 -9.85 -5.75 -16.63
N PHE A 193 -9.37 -6.00 -17.84
CA PHE A 193 -10.20 -6.45 -18.97
C PHE A 193 -9.56 -7.61 -19.68
N ASN A 194 -10.38 -8.52 -20.23
CA ASN A 194 -9.91 -9.66 -21.02
C ASN A 194 -9.65 -9.24 -22.49
N ASN A 195 -8.62 -8.42 -22.67
CA ASN A 195 -8.12 -8.02 -24.00
C ASN A 195 -6.62 -7.65 -23.90
N PRO A 196 -5.89 -7.46 -25.01
CA PRO A 196 -4.47 -7.12 -24.99
C PRO A 196 -4.10 -5.85 -24.21
N ASP A 197 -4.99 -4.84 -24.20
CA ASP A 197 -4.83 -3.59 -23.45
C ASP A 197 -5.62 -3.63 -22.12
N GLY A 198 -5.67 -4.79 -21.48
CA GLY A 198 -6.53 -5.04 -20.32
C GLY A 198 -6.00 -4.53 -18.99
N LEU A 199 -4.87 -3.84 -18.95
CA LEU A 199 -4.26 -3.27 -17.74
C LEU A 199 -4.35 -1.74 -17.74
N SER A 200 -4.37 -1.15 -16.56
CA SER A 200 -4.30 0.29 -16.37
C SER A 200 -2.82 0.71 -16.24
N GLY A 201 -2.16 1.01 -17.35
CA GLY A 201 -0.74 1.35 -17.39
C GLY A 201 0.16 0.17 -17.76
N ASN A 202 1.40 0.20 -17.31
CA ASN A 202 2.39 -0.83 -17.60
C ASN A 202 2.16 -2.09 -16.76
N GLU A 203 2.71 -3.24 -17.20
CA GLU A 203 2.66 -4.51 -16.43
C GLU A 203 3.65 -4.51 -15.25
N ASP A 204 4.77 -3.80 -15.42
CA ASP A 204 5.86 -3.65 -14.46
C ASP A 204 6.36 -4.97 -13.87
N CYS A 205 6.95 -5.76 -14.78
CA CYS A 205 7.56 -7.05 -14.45
C CYS A 205 6.61 -8.05 -13.77
N GLY A 206 5.31 -7.95 -14.02
CA GLY A 206 4.30 -8.86 -13.49
C GLY A 206 3.60 -8.36 -12.22
N GLN A 207 3.89 -7.15 -11.74
CA GLN A 207 3.28 -6.62 -10.51
C GLN A 207 1.77 -6.40 -10.68
N MET A 208 1.32 -5.89 -11.81
CA MET A 208 -0.11 -5.67 -12.08
C MET A 208 -0.90 -6.99 -12.12
N SER A 209 -0.37 -8.01 -12.79
CA SER A 209 -0.96 -9.36 -12.81
C SER A 209 -0.92 -10.03 -11.45
N ALA A 210 0.17 -9.87 -10.70
CA ALA A 210 0.29 -10.41 -9.35
C ALA A 210 -0.73 -9.78 -8.40
N TRP A 211 -0.95 -8.46 -8.50
CA TRP A 211 -1.99 -7.76 -7.73
C TRP A 211 -3.38 -8.33 -8.03
N TYR A 212 -3.71 -8.48 -9.32
CA TYR A 212 -4.99 -9.04 -9.74
C TYR A 212 -5.19 -10.46 -9.21
N ILE A 213 -4.20 -11.35 -9.40
CA ILE A 213 -4.32 -12.77 -9.00
C ILE A 213 -4.48 -12.91 -7.50
N LEU A 214 -3.67 -12.21 -6.69
CA LEU A 214 -3.74 -12.27 -5.23
C LEU A 214 -5.10 -11.77 -4.73
N ASN A 215 -5.55 -10.61 -5.22
CA ASN A 215 -6.85 -10.07 -4.85
C ASN A 215 -8.01 -10.93 -5.35
N ALA A 216 -7.91 -11.51 -6.54
CA ALA A 216 -8.91 -12.44 -7.06
C ALA A 216 -9.01 -13.74 -6.23
N MET A 217 -7.91 -14.17 -5.61
CA MET A 217 -7.91 -15.24 -4.59
C MET A 217 -8.50 -14.79 -3.24
N GLY A 218 -8.60 -13.48 -3.00
CA GLY A 218 -9.25 -12.90 -1.81
C GLY A 218 -8.31 -12.35 -0.74
N PHE A 219 -7.02 -12.14 -1.02
CA PHE A 219 -6.07 -11.57 -0.07
C PHE A 219 -4.94 -10.80 -0.77
N TYR A 220 -4.26 -9.94 -0.03
CA TYR A 220 -3.10 -9.19 -0.51
C TYR A 220 -2.12 -8.88 0.63
N GLN A 221 -0.84 -8.71 0.31
CA GLN A 221 0.20 -8.26 1.25
C GLN A 221 0.29 -6.73 1.26
N VAL A 222 0.06 -6.09 2.40
CA VAL A 222 0.22 -4.63 2.53
C VAL A 222 1.69 -4.24 2.62
N CYS A 223 2.47 -5.04 3.34
CA CYS A 223 3.89 -4.79 3.60
C CYS A 223 4.71 -6.03 3.22
N PRO A 224 5.33 -6.08 2.03
CA PRO A 224 6.31 -7.10 1.70
C PRO A 224 7.41 -7.17 2.75
N GLY A 225 7.82 -8.39 3.13
CA GLY A 225 8.74 -8.60 4.26
C GLY A 225 8.06 -8.78 5.62
N LYS A 226 6.80 -8.34 5.79
CA LYS A 226 5.95 -8.70 6.93
C LYS A 226 5.07 -9.88 6.54
N PRO A 227 5.19 -11.05 7.19
CA PRO A 227 4.54 -12.29 6.74
C PRO A 227 3.04 -12.32 7.12
N VAL A 228 2.29 -11.29 6.73
CA VAL A 228 0.87 -11.12 7.03
C VAL A 228 0.12 -10.73 5.77
N TYR A 229 -1.01 -11.38 5.53
CA TYR A 229 -1.93 -11.06 4.45
C TYR A 229 -3.22 -10.45 4.97
N SER A 230 -3.72 -9.49 4.23
CA SER A 230 -4.97 -8.78 4.45
C SER A 230 -6.05 -9.37 3.55
N ILE A 231 -7.20 -9.78 4.12
CA ILE A 231 -8.31 -10.37 3.39
C ILE A 231 -9.12 -9.26 2.72
N GLY A 232 -9.32 -9.43 1.41
CA GLY A 232 -10.12 -8.54 0.58
C GLY A 232 -11.41 -9.20 0.09
N ARG A 233 -11.70 -9.02 -1.21
CA ARG A 233 -12.88 -9.58 -1.89
C ARG A 233 -12.46 -10.66 -2.89
N PRO A 234 -12.73 -11.96 -2.63
CA PRO A 234 -12.39 -13.02 -3.58
C PRO A 234 -13.25 -12.91 -4.85
N LEU A 235 -12.62 -13.04 -6.01
CA LEU A 235 -13.34 -13.11 -7.29
C LEU A 235 -13.78 -14.56 -7.60
N PHE A 236 -12.95 -15.54 -7.23
CA PHE A 236 -13.20 -16.95 -7.49
C PHE A 236 -13.95 -17.62 -6.34
N ASN A 237 -14.77 -18.63 -6.67
CA ASN A 237 -15.44 -19.47 -5.66
C ASN A 237 -14.46 -20.39 -4.95
N GLU A 238 -13.41 -20.80 -5.67
CA GLU A 238 -12.35 -21.65 -5.15
C GLU A 238 -11.03 -21.30 -5.86
N ALA A 239 -9.94 -21.22 -5.09
CA ALA A 239 -8.58 -21.11 -5.59
C ALA A 239 -7.67 -22.05 -4.79
N THR A 240 -6.70 -22.68 -5.44
CA THR A 240 -5.77 -23.61 -4.79
C THR A 240 -4.33 -23.21 -5.11
N VAL A 241 -3.53 -22.97 -4.09
CA VAL A 241 -2.09 -22.80 -4.19
C VAL A 241 -1.42 -24.16 -3.91
N HIS A 242 -0.76 -24.71 -4.93
CA HIS A 242 0.00 -25.95 -4.79
C HIS A 242 1.36 -25.64 -4.20
N LEU A 243 1.69 -26.29 -3.10
CA LEU A 243 2.93 -26.11 -2.35
C LEU A 243 3.88 -27.28 -2.59
N LYS A 244 5.11 -27.17 -2.06
CA LYS A 244 6.08 -28.27 -2.05
C LYS A 244 5.51 -29.43 -1.24
N ASP A 245 6.04 -30.63 -1.50
CA ASP A 245 5.73 -31.87 -0.77
C ASP A 245 4.26 -32.30 -0.84
N GLY A 246 3.55 -31.89 -1.91
CA GLY A 246 2.14 -32.28 -2.13
C GLY A 246 1.15 -31.54 -1.22
N LYS A 247 1.58 -30.60 -0.44
CA LYS A 247 0.68 -29.72 0.33
C LYS A 247 -0.10 -28.77 -0.59
N SER A 248 -1.18 -28.22 -0.11
CA SER A 248 -1.93 -27.16 -0.77
C SER A 248 -2.56 -26.22 0.24
N PHE A 249 -2.69 -24.96 -0.15
CA PHE A 249 -3.53 -23.98 0.55
C PHE A 249 -4.70 -23.63 -0.35
N LYS A 250 -5.91 -23.80 0.18
CA LYS A 250 -7.14 -23.59 -0.56
C LYS A 250 -7.90 -22.41 -0.01
N VAL A 251 -8.41 -21.54 -0.88
CA VAL A 251 -9.38 -20.51 -0.53
C VAL A 251 -10.72 -20.90 -1.09
N ILE A 252 -11.77 -20.92 -0.25
CA ILE A 252 -13.14 -21.25 -0.63
C ILE A 252 -14.04 -20.07 -0.25
N ALA A 253 -14.73 -19.50 -1.24
CA ALA A 253 -15.68 -18.41 -1.05
C ALA A 253 -17.12 -18.93 -1.21
N HIS A 254 -17.77 -19.26 -0.09
CA HIS A 254 -19.16 -19.71 -0.07
C HIS A 254 -20.11 -18.56 -0.41
N ASN A 255 -21.14 -18.83 -1.21
CA ASN A 255 -22.14 -17.86 -1.67
C ASN A 255 -21.57 -16.67 -2.44
N ASN A 256 -20.35 -16.79 -3.01
CA ASN A 256 -19.74 -15.73 -3.77
C ASN A 256 -20.52 -15.43 -5.04
N SER A 257 -20.86 -14.18 -5.25
CA SER A 257 -21.50 -13.68 -6.46
C SER A 257 -21.22 -12.19 -6.63
N ARG A 258 -21.69 -11.59 -7.73
CA ARG A 258 -21.58 -10.16 -7.95
C ARG A 258 -22.29 -9.34 -6.86
N ASP A 259 -23.41 -9.83 -6.37
CA ASP A 259 -24.21 -9.17 -5.34
C ASP A 259 -23.65 -9.46 -3.92
N ASN A 260 -23.09 -10.64 -3.71
CA ASN A 260 -22.54 -11.08 -2.43
C ASN A 260 -21.04 -10.78 -2.36
N LYS A 261 -20.67 -9.52 -2.30
CA LYS A 261 -19.27 -9.09 -2.32
C LYS A 261 -18.64 -8.91 -0.92
N TYR A 262 -19.42 -8.96 0.14
CA TYR A 262 -18.93 -8.73 1.49
C TYR A 262 -18.62 -10.02 2.22
N VAL A 263 -17.46 -10.10 2.85
CA VAL A 263 -17.06 -11.21 3.73
C VAL A 263 -17.81 -11.10 5.06
N ARG A 264 -18.60 -12.12 5.38
CA ARG A 264 -19.43 -12.19 6.57
C ARG A 264 -18.80 -13.04 7.68
N SER A 265 -17.97 -14.00 7.29
CA SER A 265 -17.29 -14.91 8.19
C SER A 265 -15.99 -15.38 7.57
N ILE A 266 -14.99 -15.54 8.39
CA ILE A 266 -13.65 -16.02 8.02
C ILE A 266 -13.34 -17.23 8.90
N VAL A 267 -13.02 -18.37 8.27
CA VAL A 267 -12.59 -19.59 8.98
C VAL A 267 -11.29 -20.07 8.36
N LEU A 268 -10.26 -20.24 9.18
CA LEU A 268 -8.97 -20.77 8.79
C LEU A 268 -8.72 -22.10 9.48
N ASN A 269 -8.60 -23.17 8.69
CA ASN A 269 -8.36 -24.52 9.21
C ASN A 269 -9.38 -24.93 10.30
N GLY A 270 -10.66 -24.61 10.10
CA GLY A 270 -11.76 -24.89 11.02
C GLY A 270 -11.88 -23.91 12.20
N ASN A 271 -10.98 -22.94 12.34
CA ASN A 271 -11.01 -21.94 13.41
C ASN A 271 -11.51 -20.60 12.88
N LYS A 272 -12.49 -20.01 13.55
CA LYS A 272 -12.98 -18.67 13.22
C LYS A 272 -11.90 -17.62 13.46
N LEU A 273 -11.65 -16.75 12.47
CA LEU A 273 -10.82 -15.57 12.64
C LEU A 273 -11.70 -14.35 12.96
N GLU A 274 -11.29 -13.59 13.97
CA GLU A 274 -11.99 -12.36 14.37
C GLU A 274 -11.43 -11.11 13.66
N THR A 275 -10.31 -11.23 12.95
CA THR A 275 -9.66 -10.16 12.20
C THR A 275 -9.50 -10.55 10.74
N PRO A 276 -9.44 -9.58 9.82
CA PRO A 276 -9.27 -9.86 8.39
C PRO A 276 -7.79 -10.10 8.01
N PHE A 277 -7.04 -10.79 8.87
CA PHE A 277 -5.62 -11.06 8.66
C PHE A 277 -5.28 -12.52 8.93
N PHE A 278 -4.32 -13.05 8.16
CA PHE A 278 -3.70 -14.34 8.38
C PHE A 278 -2.22 -14.31 7.97
N THR A 279 -1.44 -15.33 8.30
CA THR A 279 0.01 -15.32 8.15
C THR A 279 0.50 -16.10 6.93
N HIS A 280 1.72 -15.81 6.48
CA HIS A 280 2.38 -16.61 5.45
C HIS A 280 2.61 -18.06 5.90
N GLN A 281 2.82 -18.28 7.20
CA GLN A 281 2.97 -19.62 7.75
C GLN A 281 1.70 -20.45 7.55
N ASP A 282 0.51 -19.84 7.68
CA ASP A 282 -0.77 -20.53 7.42
C ASP A 282 -0.86 -21.06 5.97
N ILE A 283 -0.28 -20.30 5.01
CA ILE A 283 -0.18 -20.78 3.62
C ILE A 283 0.79 -21.94 3.52
N VAL A 284 2.02 -21.78 4.03
CA VAL A 284 3.12 -22.76 3.89
C VAL A 284 2.82 -24.08 4.58
N ASP A 285 2.10 -24.05 5.69
CA ASP A 285 1.65 -25.26 6.39
C ASP A 285 0.58 -26.02 5.58
N GLY A 286 -0.08 -25.35 4.66
CA GLY A 286 -1.23 -25.85 3.91
C GLY A 286 -2.52 -25.75 4.70
N GLY A 287 -3.64 -25.99 4.03
CA GLY A 287 -4.94 -25.94 4.70
C GLY A 287 -6.01 -25.21 3.90
N THR A 288 -7.00 -24.67 4.61
CA THR A 288 -8.16 -24.04 3.96
C THR A 288 -8.54 -22.75 4.66
N LEU A 289 -8.68 -21.69 3.86
CA LEU A 289 -9.31 -20.41 4.22
C LEU A 289 -10.72 -20.40 3.64
N GLU A 290 -11.73 -20.38 4.48
CA GLU A 290 -13.14 -20.34 4.09
C GLU A 290 -13.72 -18.95 4.36
N LEU A 291 -14.29 -18.35 3.34
CA LEU A 291 -14.92 -17.03 3.37
C LEU A 291 -16.43 -17.21 3.08
N THR A 292 -17.30 -16.82 3.99
CA THR A 292 -18.74 -16.78 3.71
C THR A 292 -19.11 -15.39 3.24
N MET A 293 -19.64 -15.31 2.02
CA MET A 293 -19.98 -14.04 1.37
C MET A 293 -21.46 -13.68 1.57
N GLY A 294 -21.77 -12.38 1.50
CA GLY A 294 -23.14 -11.85 1.57
C GLY A 294 -23.28 -10.49 0.92
N SER A 295 -24.52 -10.05 0.74
CA SER A 295 -24.88 -8.80 0.05
C SER A 295 -24.76 -7.56 0.94
N GLU A 296 -24.72 -7.72 2.25
CA GLU A 296 -24.66 -6.61 3.19
C GLU A 296 -23.32 -6.58 3.93
N PRO A 297 -22.72 -5.40 4.19
CA PRO A 297 -21.48 -5.29 4.93
C PRO A 297 -21.65 -5.71 6.40
N LEU A 298 -20.60 -6.26 7.00
CA LEU A 298 -20.46 -6.43 8.43
C LEU A 298 -19.76 -5.20 9.01
N LYS A 299 -20.55 -4.29 9.59
CA LYS A 299 -20.05 -3.03 10.19
C LYS A 299 -19.78 -3.18 11.67
#